data_a405b0d75e57f41bd9e517c2bb30fa3f
#
_entry.id   a405b0d75e57f41bd9e517c2bb30fa3f
#
_cell.length_a   1.000
_cell.length_b   1.000
_cell.length_c   1.000
_cell.angle_alpha   90.00
_cell.angle_beta   90.00
_cell.angle_gamma   90.00
#
_symmetry.space_group_name_H-M   'P 1'
#
loop_
_entity.id
_entity.type
_entity.pdbx_description
1 polymer ?
#
loop_
_entity_poly.entity_id
_entity_poly.type
_entity_poly.pdbx_seq_one_letter_code
_entity_poly.pdbx_strand_id
1 'polypeptide(L)'
;MVCRAAVKIYDKRQDKEMIIPCHRHCDAFLILKEFGYKKGEDFKEIEQGFLDEHDRFMSRIAAWWEAKNCNQFTQAYKNELAQEYYHPATPRQLFSEDVW
;
A
#
# COMPACT_ATOMS: atom_id res chain seq x y z
N MET A 1 -1.48 13.08 -3.46
CA MET A 1 -1.67 12.10 -4.55
C MET A 1 -0.99 10.79 -4.18
N VAL A 2 -1.65 9.68 -4.41
CA VAL A 2 -1.07 8.35 -4.20
C VAL A 2 -0.17 8.02 -5.39
N CYS A 3 1.10 7.75 -5.17
CA CYS A 3 2.08 7.55 -6.23
C CYS A 3 2.61 6.13 -6.36
N ARG A 4 2.77 5.42 -5.24
CA ARG A 4 3.32 4.06 -5.22
C ARG A 4 2.73 3.26 -4.08
N ALA A 5 2.62 1.95 -4.27
CA ALA A 5 2.40 1.05 -3.15
C ALA A 5 3.69 0.96 -2.33
N ALA A 6 3.56 0.63 -1.06
CA ALA A 6 4.71 0.49 -0.19
C ALA A 6 4.41 -0.48 0.95
N VAL A 7 5.45 -1.16 1.43
CA VAL A 7 5.35 -2.04 2.59
C VAL A 7 6.34 -1.54 3.63
N LYS A 8 5.83 -1.29 4.83
CA LYS A 8 6.66 -0.97 5.98
C LYS A 8 7.05 -2.27 6.68
N ILE A 9 8.34 -2.47 6.88
CA ILE A 9 8.88 -3.64 7.56
C ILE A 9 9.80 -3.21 8.70
N TYR A 10 9.99 -4.12 9.64
CA TYR A 10 11.09 -4.04 10.60
C TYR A 10 12.21 -4.96 10.10
N ASP A 11 13.36 -4.35 9.79
CA ASP A 11 14.53 -5.06 9.33
C ASP A 11 15.34 -5.52 10.55
N LYS A 12 15.31 -6.82 10.82
CA LYS A 12 16.00 -7.40 11.98
C LYS A 12 17.52 -7.40 11.83
N ARG A 13 18.02 -7.41 10.59
CA ARG A 13 19.49 -7.37 10.34
C ARG A 13 20.07 -6.01 10.69
N GLN A 14 19.34 -4.92 10.40
CA GLN A 14 19.79 -3.55 10.62
C GLN A 14 19.15 -2.91 11.86
N ASP A 15 18.22 -3.60 12.51
CA ASP A 15 17.49 -3.12 13.68
C ASP A 15 16.84 -1.76 13.44
N LYS A 16 16.07 -1.66 12.34
CA LYS A 16 15.36 -0.43 12.01
C LYS A 16 14.14 -0.71 11.12
N GLU A 17 13.19 0.22 11.14
CA GLU A 17 12.08 0.21 10.20
C GLU A 17 12.56 0.65 8.82
N MET A 18 11.99 0.02 7.80
CA MET A 18 12.25 0.37 6.40
C MET A 18 10.92 0.41 5.64
N ILE A 19 10.86 1.26 4.63
CA ILE A 19 9.74 1.34 3.71
C ILE A 19 10.22 0.89 2.33
N ILE A 20 9.57 -0.15 1.80
CA ILE A 20 9.90 -0.71 0.49
C ILE A 20 8.84 -0.22 -0.51
N PRO A 21 9.16 0.71 -1.41
CA PRO A 21 8.23 1.11 -2.46
C PRO A 21 8.12 0.03 -3.53
N CYS A 22 6.92 -0.11 -4.10
CA CYS A 22 6.66 -1.15 -5.09
C CYS A 22 5.46 -0.76 -5.96
N HIS A 23 5.26 -1.48 -7.06
CA HIS A 23 4.06 -1.30 -7.90
C HIS A 23 2.87 -2.02 -7.28
N ARG A 24 3.07 -3.28 -6.90
CA ARG A 24 2.11 -4.10 -6.16
C ARG A 24 2.74 -4.51 -4.83
N HIS A 25 1.94 -4.63 -3.78
CA HIS A 25 2.47 -4.95 -2.44
C HIS A 25 3.23 -6.28 -2.40
N CYS A 26 2.79 -7.28 -3.16
CA CYS A 26 3.49 -8.56 -3.24
C CYS A 26 4.91 -8.44 -3.82
N ASP A 27 5.17 -7.43 -4.64
CA ASP A 27 6.49 -7.22 -5.25
C ASP A 27 7.54 -6.88 -4.20
N ALA A 28 7.15 -6.22 -3.10
CA ALA A 28 8.08 -5.91 -2.02
C ALA A 28 8.69 -7.17 -1.41
N PHE A 29 7.88 -8.22 -1.26
CA PHE A 29 8.36 -9.49 -0.71
C PHE A 29 9.26 -10.25 -1.69
N LEU A 30 9.01 -10.12 -2.98
CA LEU A 30 9.89 -10.66 -4.01
C LEU A 30 11.25 -9.94 -4.00
N ILE A 31 11.25 -8.63 -3.84
CA ILE A 31 12.50 -7.84 -3.73
C ILE A 31 13.29 -8.29 -2.51
N LEU A 32 12.65 -8.42 -1.36
CA LEU A 32 13.32 -8.88 -0.14
C LEU A 32 13.89 -10.28 -0.30
N LYS A 33 13.18 -11.18 -0.96
CA LYS A 33 13.64 -12.53 -1.25
C LYS A 33 14.89 -12.52 -2.14
N GLU A 34 14.92 -11.65 -3.14
CA GLU A 34 16.08 -11.50 -4.03
C GLU A 34 17.34 -11.04 -3.27
N PHE A 35 17.15 -10.23 -2.20
CA PHE A 35 18.25 -9.82 -1.33
C PHE A 35 18.54 -10.84 -0.23
N GLY A 36 17.94 -12.02 -0.27
CA GLY A 36 18.21 -13.07 0.70
C GLY A 36 17.53 -12.90 2.06
N TYR A 37 16.50 -12.04 2.14
CA TYR A 37 15.75 -11.86 3.37
C TYR A 37 14.64 -12.89 3.49
N LYS A 38 14.55 -13.53 4.66
CA LYS A 38 13.49 -14.50 4.98
C LYS A 38 12.51 -13.88 5.96
N LYS A 39 11.23 -13.94 5.61
CA LYS A 39 10.17 -13.42 6.47
C LYS A 39 10.17 -14.16 7.81
N GLY A 40 10.10 -13.40 8.89
CA GLY A 40 10.12 -13.95 10.25
C GLY A 40 11.53 -14.06 10.82
N GLU A 41 12.54 -14.43 10.02
CA GLU A 41 13.93 -14.50 10.45
C GLU A 41 14.64 -13.16 10.30
N ASP A 42 14.53 -12.54 9.11
CA ASP A 42 15.29 -11.34 8.76
C ASP A 42 14.46 -10.07 8.81
N PHE A 43 13.15 -10.18 8.66
CA PHE A 43 12.26 -9.03 8.73
C PHE A 43 10.87 -9.42 9.21
N LYS A 44 10.14 -8.43 9.71
CA LYS A 44 8.73 -8.54 10.09
C LYS A 44 7.93 -7.49 9.33
N GLU A 45 6.82 -7.90 8.73
CA GLU A 45 5.88 -6.97 8.11
C GLU A 45 5.16 -6.16 9.20
N ILE A 46 5.16 -4.83 9.06
CA ILE A 46 4.46 -3.94 9.98
C ILE A 46 3.14 -3.50 9.37
N GLU A 47 3.17 -2.94 8.16
CA GLU A 47 1.99 -2.38 7.52
C GLU A 47 2.17 -2.30 6.01
N GLN A 48 1.11 -2.61 5.27
CA GLN A 48 1.04 -2.34 3.83
C GLN A 48 0.30 -1.02 3.63
N GLY A 49 0.85 -0.17 2.79
CA GLY A 49 0.28 1.14 2.54
C GLY A 49 0.74 1.72 1.20
N PHE A 50 0.90 3.03 1.17
CA PHE A 50 1.24 3.76 -0.05
C PHE A 50 2.15 4.94 0.27
N LEU A 51 2.81 5.45 -0.77
CA LEU A 51 3.58 6.68 -0.71
C LEU A 51 2.91 7.75 -1.56
N ASP A 52 2.96 9.00 -1.09
CA ASP A 52 2.51 10.15 -1.85
C ASP A 52 3.66 10.73 -2.70
N GLU A 53 3.41 11.87 -3.37
CA GLU A 53 4.40 12.55 -4.21
C GLU A 53 5.61 13.09 -3.44
N HIS A 54 5.52 13.13 -2.12
CA HIS A 54 6.61 13.55 -1.24
C HIS A 54 7.27 12.38 -0.52
N ASP A 55 6.99 11.14 -0.97
CA ASP A 55 7.47 9.90 -0.36
C ASP A 55 7.04 9.72 1.10
N ARG A 56 5.92 10.31 1.48
CA ARG A 56 5.34 10.11 2.81
C ARG A 56 4.45 8.86 2.80
N PHE A 57 4.64 8.03 3.81
CA PHE A 57 3.87 6.79 3.97
C PHE A 57 2.48 7.09 4.50
N MET A 58 1.48 6.45 3.92
CA MET A 58 0.11 6.52 4.39
C MET A 58 -0.50 5.11 4.44
N SER A 59 -1.41 4.91 5.41
CA SER A 59 -2.13 3.66 5.55
C SER A 59 -3.05 3.42 4.34
N ARG A 60 -3.55 2.19 4.20
CA ARG A 60 -4.53 1.87 3.16
C ARG A 60 -5.82 2.71 3.30
N ILE A 61 -6.22 3.02 4.53
CA ILE A 61 -7.42 3.83 4.79
C ILE A 61 -7.18 5.29 4.37
N ALA A 62 -6.07 5.88 4.81
CA ALA A 62 -5.71 7.25 4.44
C ALA A 62 -5.50 7.38 2.93
N ALA A 63 -4.86 6.38 2.32
CA ALA A 63 -4.63 6.35 0.88
C ALA A 63 -5.92 6.27 0.07
N TRP A 64 -6.95 5.57 0.58
CA TRP A 64 -8.24 5.51 -0.09
C TRP A 64 -8.87 6.89 -0.23
N TRP A 65 -8.88 7.66 0.86
CA TRP A 65 -9.42 9.02 0.84
C TRP A 65 -8.59 9.96 -0.03
N GLU A 66 -7.27 9.83 0.00
CA GLU A 66 -6.39 10.60 -0.86
C GLU A 66 -6.65 10.31 -2.34
N ALA A 67 -6.74 9.04 -2.72
CA ALA A 67 -7.02 8.64 -4.09
C ALA A 67 -8.40 9.13 -4.54
N LYS A 68 -9.40 9.06 -3.67
CA LYS A 68 -10.74 9.57 -3.96
C LYS A 68 -10.70 11.08 -4.24
N ASN A 69 -10.03 11.83 -3.36
CA ASN A 69 -9.95 13.29 -3.49
C ASN A 69 -9.15 13.73 -4.72
N CYS A 70 -8.19 12.93 -5.15
CA CYS A 70 -7.37 13.20 -6.33
C CYS A 70 -7.92 12.55 -7.61
N ASN A 71 -9.09 11.91 -7.54
CA ASN A 71 -9.74 11.23 -8.67
C ASN A 71 -8.83 10.19 -9.32
N GLN A 72 -8.18 9.37 -8.50
CA GLN A 72 -7.20 8.39 -8.96
C GLN A 72 -7.75 6.97 -9.14
N PHE A 73 -9.01 6.70 -8.76
CA PHE A 73 -9.59 5.37 -8.89
C PHE A 73 -9.67 4.96 -10.37
N THR A 74 -9.33 3.70 -10.64
CA THR A 74 -9.53 3.12 -11.98
C THR A 74 -11.03 3.07 -12.32
N GLN A 75 -11.36 3.01 -13.61
CA GLN A 75 -12.74 2.91 -14.02
C GLN A 75 -13.38 1.61 -13.51
N ALA A 76 -12.61 0.52 -13.49
CA ALA A 76 -13.08 -0.76 -12.95
C ALA A 76 -13.49 -0.62 -11.48
N TYR A 77 -12.67 0.04 -10.67
CA TYR A 77 -12.99 0.24 -9.27
C TYR A 77 -14.19 1.17 -9.07
N LYS A 78 -14.29 2.23 -9.87
CA LYS A 78 -15.47 3.11 -9.84
C LYS A 78 -16.76 2.33 -10.15
N ASN A 79 -16.70 1.41 -11.09
CA ASN A 79 -17.84 0.56 -11.44
C ASN A 79 -18.23 -0.36 -10.28
N GLU A 80 -17.25 -0.95 -9.59
CA GLU A 80 -17.50 -1.75 -8.40
C GLU A 80 -18.19 -0.94 -7.30
N LEU A 81 -17.68 0.27 -7.02
CA LEU A 81 -18.27 1.15 -6.01
C LEU A 81 -19.71 1.54 -6.34
N ALA A 82 -20.02 1.74 -7.61
CA ALA A 82 -21.37 2.08 -8.06
C ALA A 82 -22.36 0.94 -7.87
N GLN A 83 -21.90 -0.30 -7.87
CA GLN A 83 -22.74 -1.49 -7.72
C GLN A 83 -22.90 -1.92 -6.26
N GLU A 84 -22.03 -1.46 -5.37
CA GLU A 84 -22.06 -1.78 -3.95
C GLU A 84 -22.86 -0.74 -3.18
N TYR A 85 -23.49 -1.19 -2.08
CA TYR A 85 -24.01 -0.26 -1.10
C TYR A 85 -22.84 0.37 -0.36
N TYR A 86 -22.58 1.65 -0.62
CA TYR A 86 -21.50 2.38 0.02
C TYR A 86 -22.01 3.13 1.23
N HIS A 87 -21.45 2.83 2.40
CA HIS A 87 -21.72 3.54 3.64
C HIS A 87 -20.55 4.46 3.98
N PRO A 88 -20.70 5.80 3.95
CA PRO A 88 -19.58 6.72 4.11
C PRO A 88 -18.83 6.60 5.45
N ALA A 89 -19.50 6.11 6.50
CA ALA A 89 -18.90 5.92 7.81
C ALA A 89 -18.07 4.66 7.93
N THR A 90 -18.12 3.75 6.95
CA THR A 90 -17.35 2.51 6.96
C THR A 90 -15.96 2.78 6.36
N PRO A 91 -14.86 2.59 7.14
CA PRO A 91 -13.53 2.76 6.59
C PRO A 91 -13.28 1.80 5.43
N ARG A 92 -12.68 2.30 4.35
CA ARG A 92 -12.28 1.50 3.22
C ARG A 92 -10.77 1.51 3.10
N GLN A 93 -10.23 0.39 2.61
CA GLN A 93 -8.80 0.22 2.41
C GLN A 93 -8.50 0.25 0.92
N LEU A 94 -7.45 0.97 0.53
CA LEU A 94 -7.00 1.02 -0.85
C LEU A 94 -6.13 -0.20 -1.15
N PHE A 95 -6.37 -0.82 -2.30
CA PHE A 95 -5.49 -1.84 -2.88
C PHE A 95 -4.85 -1.28 -4.14
N SER A 96 -3.66 -1.76 -4.49
CA SER A 96 -2.92 -1.19 -5.62
C SER A 96 -3.67 -1.31 -6.94
N GLU A 97 -4.47 -2.36 -7.13
CA GLU A 97 -5.31 -2.54 -8.32
C GLU A 97 -6.46 -1.54 -8.42
N ASP A 98 -6.77 -0.81 -7.35
CA ASP A 98 -7.82 0.20 -7.34
C ASP A 98 -7.39 1.51 -8.02
N VAL A 99 -6.09 1.73 -8.16
CA VAL A 99 -5.50 2.97 -8.68
C VAL A 99 -4.58 2.75 -9.88
N TRP A 100 -4.14 1.52 -10.15
CA TRP A 100 -3.37 1.19 -11.36
C TRP A 100 -3.38 -0.28 -11.75
#